data_a51de46d3a54223ffc110ff845d201f2
#
_entry.id   a51de46d3a54223ffc110ff845d201f2
#
_cell.length_a   1.000
_cell.length_b   1.000
_cell.length_c   1.000
_cell.angle_alpha   90.00
_cell.angle_beta   90.00
_cell.angle_gamma   90.00
#
_symmetry.space_group_name_H-M   'P 1'
#
loop_
_entity.id
_entity.type
_entity.pdbx_description
1 polymer ?
#
loop_
_entity_poly.entity_id
_entity_poly.type
_entity_poly.pdbx_seq_one_letter_code
_entity_poly.pdbx_strand_id
1 'polypeptide(L)'
;MLIGGLLVVVAGLMAFFPSLNDSNTTVDWISIPLVGFPIIVSVILLAFASQEKRSRKEIIAVPIRLFTLCASLIPLAISTALFFDWLILVDWDLAYNEYALEKEYLWIESIGVSWHVGLDGLSFPMVWLTTFLVPVTIITTWNEKDGATYFPLLLMMGGALIGVFVALDLFLFYIFWELTLIPMFFLILKWGGKDRRYAAQKFFIYTFCASVIMLLGLITLYFLQPEGSGSQYGTVTGRTFDMTVLFSNATAFNMGGNVFLGKDMQNVLFAMLMLGFLVKLPAVPFHTWLPDAHVQAPTGGSMLLAGVMLKMGAYGMLRIPIAIFPDALLYYQDVIMAIGLISLVWGAVVCLGQTNLKKMVAYSSVSHMGVILLGIASMQPIGYAAAVFMMFAHGIISPMLFAVCGAFKHHYHSMEIDSMRGMARWSPYLSVYMMFAWMASLGLPLLAGFVAELMVLLAYWPTYGWWILLPGFVLAITAAYYLWSMQRTIFEGGDEGQPPESLNGETPPDITLSENIGMIILAIFIVIFGVFPFIALGMMDQWAVALFEGVFNGGI
;
A
#
# COMPACT_ATOMS: atom_id res chain seq x y z
N MET A 1 6.05 19.54 18.71
CA MET A 1 5.98 20.70 17.80
C MET A 1 5.37 20.35 16.45
N LEU A 2 5.82 19.30 15.75
CA LEU A 2 5.26 18.89 14.44
C LEU A 2 3.76 18.51 14.50
N ILE A 3 3.33 17.74 15.50
CA ILE A 3 1.92 17.35 15.69
C ILE A 3 1.07 18.59 16.03
N GLY A 4 1.56 19.48 16.89
CA GLY A 4 0.86 20.73 17.20
C GLY A 4 0.79 21.69 16.01
N GLY A 5 1.85 21.77 15.20
CA GLY A 5 1.85 22.52 13.95
C GLY A 5 0.90 21.94 12.91
N LEU A 6 0.85 20.61 12.78
CA LEU A 6 -0.08 19.92 11.88
C LEU A 6 -1.54 20.15 12.31
N LEU A 7 -1.84 20.04 13.61
CA LEU A 7 -3.18 20.32 14.15
C LEU A 7 -3.61 21.77 13.93
N VAL A 8 -2.69 22.73 14.07
CA VAL A 8 -2.95 24.15 13.78
C VAL A 8 -3.20 24.38 12.29
N VAL A 9 -2.42 23.74 11.42
CA VAL A 9 -2.61 23.81 9.96
C VAL A 9 -3.93 23.16 9.56
N VAL A 10 -4.25 21.98 10.11
CA VAL A 10 -5.53 21.29 9.88
C VAL A 10 -6.71 22.14 10.41
N ALA A 11 -6.62 22.66 11.62
CA ALA A 11 -7.65 23.54 12.17
C ALA A 11 -7.80 24.85 11.35
N GLY A 12 -6.68 25.41 10.87
CA GLY A 12 -6.68 26.56 9.97
C GLY A 12 -7.32 26.23 8.62
N LEU A 13 -7.02 25.08 8.04
CA LEU A 13 -7.67 24.60 6.80
C LEU A 13 -9.16 24.33 7.03
N MET A 14 -9.54 23.69 8.14
CA MET A 14 -10.95 23.47 8.50
C MET A 14 -11.72 24.77 8.71
N ALA A 15 -11.09 25.80 9.27
CA ALA A 15 -11.70 27.12 9.47
C ALA A 15 -11.84 27.92 8.15
N PHE A 16 -10.92 27.70 7.19
CA PHE A 16 -10.90 28.37 5.89
C PHE A 16 -11.81 27.70 4.85
N PHE A 17 -12.08 26.39 5.01
CA PHE A 17 -12.84 25.57 4.06
C PHE A 17 -13.99 24.86 4.78
N PRO A 18 -15.08 25.57 5.12
CA PRO A 18 -16.30 24.94 5.61
C PRO A 18 -16.83 24.04 4.47
N SER A 19 -16.93 22.76 4.70
CA SER A 19 -17.35 21.73 3.74
C SER A 19 -16.40 21.52 2.54
N LEU A 20 -15.24 20.90 2.79
CA LEU A 20 -14.40 20.36 1.70
C LEU A 20 -15.16 19.35 0.83
N ASN A 21 -16.27 18.80 1.33
CA ASN A 21 -17.14 17.85 0.64
C ASN A 21 -18.33 18.51 -0.08
N ASP A 22 -18.35 19.84 -0.22
CA ASP A 22 -19.40 20.49 -1.00
C ASP A 22 -19.14 20.26 -2.49
N SER A 23 -20.03 19.51 -3.15
CA SER A 23 -19.98 19.23 -4.60
C SER A 23 -20.00 20.50 -5.47
N ASN A 24 -20.41 21.64 -4.89
CA ASN A 24 -20.41 22.95 -5.52
C ASN A 24 -19.07 23.70 -5.42
N THR A 25 -18.04 23.14 -4.74
CA THR A 25 -16.73 23.80 -4.72
C THR A 25 -16.11 23.78 -6.11
N THR A 26 -15.64 24.94 -6.57
CA THR A 26 -14.92 25.08 -7.85
C THR A 26 -13.50 24.52 -7.79
N VAL A 27 -13.03 24.13 -6.59
CA VAL A 27 -11.66 23.68 -6.36
C VAL A 27 -11.59 22.15 -6.39
N ASP A 28 -10.79 21.65 -7.31
CA ASP A 28 -10.46 20.23 -7.39
C ASP A 28 -9.32 19.90 -6.39
N TRP A 29 -9.70 19.44 -5.20
CA TRP A 29 -8.77 19.10 -4.12
C TRP A 29 -8.00 17.80 -4.34
N ILE A 30 -8.48 16.92 -5.21
CA ILE A 30 -7.83 15.64 -5.49
C ILE A 30 -6.79 15.82 -6.57
N SER A 31 -7.20 16.26 -7.76
CA SER A 31 -6.33 16.26 -8.93
C SER A 31 -5.12 17.18 -8.79
N ILE A 32 -5.30 18.36 -8.21
CA ILE A 32 -4.24 19.37 -8.13
C ILE A 32 -3.38 19.16 -6.88
N PRO A 33 -3.88 19.32 -5.63
CA PRO A 33 -3.01 19.31 -4.46
C PRO A 33 -2.61 17.91 -3.98
N LEU A 34 -3.45 16.89 -4.18
CA LEU A 34 -3.12 15.53 -3.74
C LEU A 34 -2.25 14.77 -4.75
N VAL A 35 -2.57 14.83 -6.03
CA VAL A 35 -1.88 14.06 -7.09
C VAL A 35 -0.87 14.92 -7.86
N GLY A 36 -1.33 16.02 -8.47
CA GLY A 36 -0.52 16.82 -9.38
C GLY A 36 0.64 17.52 -8.68
N PHE A 37 0.40 18.15 -7.54
CA PHE A 37 1.41 18.92 -6.81
C PHE A 37 2.65 18.09 -6.43
N PRO A 38 2.56 16.92 -5.76
CA PRO A 38 3.73 16.11 -5.44
C PRO A 38 4.52 15.69 -6.68
N ILE A 39 3.85 15.34 -7.78
CA ILE A 39 4.50 14.90 -9.02
C ILE A 39 5.23 16.09 -9.67
N ILE A 40 4.56 17.23 -9.85
CA ILE A 40 5.13 18.42 -10.48
C ILE A 40 6.34 18.90 -9.68
N VAL A 41 6.20 19.05 -8.36
CA VAL A 41 7.30 19.46 -7.48
C VAL A 41 8.49 18.51 -7.60
N SER A 42 8.24 17.20 -7.61
CA SER A 42 9.31 16.21 -7.72
C SER A 42 10.05 16.32 -9.06
N VAL A 43 9.34 16.49 -10.16
CA VAL A 43 9.94 16.67 -11.51
C VAL A 43 10.80 17.93 -11.57
N ILE A 44 10.31 19.05 -11.03
CA ILE A 44 11.07 20.32 -10.97
C ILE A 44 12.36 20.14 -10.14
N LEU A 45 12.26 19.51 -8.96
CA LEU A 45 13.41 19.28 -8.09
C LEU A 45 14.42 18.32 -8.72
N LEU A 46 13.97 17.27 -9.41
CA LEU A 46 14.84 16.35 -10.14
C LEU A 46 15.55 17.05 -11.31
N ALA A 47 14.83 17.87 -12.07
CA ALA A 47 15.41 18.65 -13.17
C ALA A 47 16.47 19.62 -12.64
N PHE A 48 16.18 20.33 -11.54
CA PHE A 48 17.15 21.23 -10.89
C PHE A 48 18.38 20.45 -10.40
N ALA A 49 18.20 19.35 -9.67
CA ALA A 49 19.28 18.52 -9.15
C ALA A 49 20.13 17.88 -10.27
N SER A 50 19.57 17.62 -11.44
CA SER A 50 20.29 17.05 -12.58
C SER A 50 21.27 18.02 -13.25
N GLN A 51 20.98 19.32 -13.22
CA GLN A 51 21.79 20.37 -13.82
C GLN A 51 23.02 20.76 -12.96
N GLU A 52 23.00 20.42 -11.66
CA GLU A 52 24.05 20.78 -10.74
C GLU A 52 25.26 19.84 -10.80
N LYS A 53 26.49 20.45 -10.70
CA LYS A 53 27.73 19.68 -10.61
C LYS A 53 27.74 18.83 -9.33
N ARG A 54 28.41 17.68 -9.39
CA ARG A 54 28.50 16.72 -8.27
C ARG A 54 28.94 17.36 -6.93
N SER A 55 29.91 18.31 -7.00
CA SER A 55 30.41 19.04 -5.82
C SER A 55 29.36 19.96 -5.16
N ARG A 56 28.37 20.44 -5.90
CA ARG A 56 27.29 21.30 -5.39
C ARG A 56 26.08 20.49 -4.90
N LYS A 57 25.93 19.23 -5.33
CA LYS A 57 24.78 18.40 -4.95
C LYS A 57 24.66 18.18 -3.45
N GLU A 58 25.77 18.12 -2.72
CA GLU A 58 25.75 18.00 -1.25
C GLU A 58 25.25 19.27 -0.59
N ILE A 59 25.63 20.45 -1.11
CA ILE A 59 25.21 21.75 -0.56
C ILE A 59 23.71 21.95 -0.76
N ILE A 60 23.17 21.61 -1.94
CA ILE A 60 21.75 21.78 -2.26
C ILE A 60 20.87 20.65 -1.66
N ALA A 61 21.48 19.58 -1.17
CA ALA A 61 20.73 18.45 -0.61
C ALA A 61 19.87 18.85 0.60
N VAL A 62 20.38 19.70 1.49
CA VAL A 62 19.65 20.14 2.70
C VAL A 62 18.41 20.95 2.35
N PRO A 63 18.49 22.03 1.54
CA PRO A 63 17.28 22.77 1.15
C PRO A 63 16.29 21.91 0.36
N ILE A 64 16.76 21.00 -0.52
CA ILE A 64 15.86 20.11 -1.25
C ILE A 64 15.15 19.15 -0.30
N ARG A 65 15.84 18.57 0.71
CA ARG A 65 15.22 17.73 1.75
C ARG A 65 14.09 18.46 2.46
N LEU A 66 14.38 19.68 2.95
CA LEU A 66 13.40 20.49 3.67
C LEU A 66 12.21 20.84 2.78
N PHE A 67 12.47 21.27 1.54
CA PHE A 67 11.42 21.59 0.59
C PHE A 67 10.55 20.38 0.24
N THR A 68 11.17 19.23 0.02
CA THR A 68 10.44 17.97 -0.25
C THR A 68 9.58 17.54 0.95
N LEU A 69 10.11 17.70 2.17
CA LEU A 69 9.33 17.44 3.38
C LEU A 69 8.13 18.40 3.48
N CYS A 70 8.33 19.70 3.32
CA CYS A 70 7.24 20.69 3.35
C CYS A 70 6.20 20.39 2.25
N ALA A 71 6.64 20.05 1.04
CA ALA A 71 5.75 19.68 -0.05
C ALA A 71 4.93 18.42 0.25
N SER A 72 5.51 17.44 0.94
CA SER A 72 4.80 16.21 1.34
C SER A 72 3.78 16.43 2.45
N LEU A 73 3.92 17.49 3.26
CA LEU A 73 2.97 17.83 4.31
C LEU A 73 1.66 18.44 3.78
N ILE A 74 1.66 19.00 2.57
CA ILE A 74 0.45 19.58 1.97
C ILE A 74 -0.61 18.49 1.68
N PRO A 75 -0.31 17.42 0.94
CA PRO A 75 -1.26 16.32 0.76
C PRO A 75 -1.70 15.68 2.08
N LEU A 76 -0.77 15.54 3.04
CA LEU A 76 -1.10 15.01 4.36
C LEU A 76 -2.08 15.91 5.12
N ALA A 77 -1.88 17.23 5.08
CA ALA A 77 -2.78 18.17 5.74
C ALA A 77 -4.19 18.10 5.16
N ILE A 78 -4.31 18.06 3.83
CA ILE A 78 -5.60 17.96 3.12
C ILE A 78 -6.28 16.63 3.44
N SER A 79 -5.60 15.50 3.27
CA SER A 79 -6.18 14.19 3.54
C SER A 79 -6.56 14.00 5.02
N THR A 80 -5.80 14.62 5.94
CA THR A 80 -6.14 14.58 7.36
C THR A 80 -7.34 15.48 7.67
N ALA A 81 -7.48 16.62 7.01
CA ALA A 81 -8.68 17.45 7.13
C ALA A 81 -9.94 16.71 6.65
N LEU A 82 -9.85 16.03 5.50
CA LEU A 82 -10.93 15.16 4.98
C LEU A 82 -11.25 14.00 5.92
N PHE A 83 -10.23 13.44 6.58
CA PHE A 83 -10.41 12.38 7.56
C PHE A 83 -11.22 12.85 8.78
N PHE A 84 -10.94 14.06 9.27
CA PHE A 84 -11.72 14.67 10.36
C PHE A 84 -13.11 15.11 9.89
N ASP A 85 -13.27 15.57 8.64
CA ASP A 85 -14.55 15.88 8.05
C ASP A 85 -15.46 14.64 8.07
N TRP A 86 -14.96 13.52 7.57
CA TRP A 86 -15.69 12.25 7.62
C TRP A 86 -16.00 11.81 9.06
N LEU A 87 -15.03 11.88 9.98
CA LEU A 87 -15.17 11.35 11.35
C LEU A 87 -16.12 12.16 12.23
N ILE A 88 -16.19 13.49 12.03
CA ILE A 88 -16.84 14.42 12.98
C ILE A 88 -18.02 15.15 12.38
N LEU A 89 -17.94 15.55 11.10
CA LEU A 89 -18.86 16.52 10.50
C LEU A 89 -19.87 15.86 9.57
N VAL A 90 -19.44 14.92 8.75
CA VAL A 90 -20.26 14.29 7.70
C VAL A 90 -19.95 12.80 7.68
N ASP A 91 -20.92 11.99 8.02
CA ASP A 91 -20.86 10.57 7.72
C ASP A 91 -20.99 10.42 6.20
N TRP A 92 -19.91 9.99 5.52
CA TRP A 92 -19.95 9.75 4.08
C TRP A 92 -20.74 8.47 3.82
N ASP A 93 -22.06 8.55 4.00
CA ASP A 93 -22.98 7.46 3.68
C ASP A 93 -23.12 7.36 2.15
N LEU A 94 -22.05 6.86 1.53
CA LEU A 94 -21.96 6.72 0.07
C LEU A 94 -22.59 5.39 -0.33
N ALA A 95 -23.58 5.45 -1.20
CA ALA A 95 -24.13 4.26 -1.84
C ALA A 95 -23.10 3.61 -2.77
N TYR A 96 -23.39 2.39 -3.23
CA TYR A 96 -22.53 1.75 -4.22
C TYR A 96 -22.38 2.61 -5.48
N ASN A 97 -21.15 2.79 -5.93
CA ASN A 97 -20.78 3.63 -7.08
C ASN A 97 -21.00 5.14 -6.89
N GLU A 98 -21.04 5.62 -5.65
CA GLU A 98 -21.00 7.04 -5.31
C GLU A 98 -19.62 7.38 -4.72
N TYR A 99 -19.14 8.60 -5.01
CA TYR A 99 -17.80 9.05 -4.62
C TYR A 99 -17.82 10.46 -4.04
N ALA A 100 -17.09 10.65 -2.97
CA ALA A 100 -16.83 11.96 -2.42
C ALA A 100 -15.81 12.72 -3.29
N LEU A 101 -15.97 14.04 -3.41
CA LEU A 101 -15.09 14.93 -4.19
C LEU A 101 -14.91 14.48 -5.65
N GLU A 102 -15.90 13.82 -6.20
CA GLU A 102 -15.87 13.34 -7.58
C GLU A 102 -15.69 14.48 -8.58
N LYS A 103 -14.73 14.32 -9.49
CA LYS A 103 -14.46 15.27 -10.58
C LYS A 103 -14.12 14.51 -11.85
N GLU A 104 -14.82 14.87 -12.93
CA GLU A 104 -14.62 14.30 -14.25
C GLU A 104 -14.30 15.39 -15.27
N TYR A 105 -13.23 15.18 -16.05
CA TYR A 105 -12.85 16.01 -17.19
C TYR A 105 -12.55 15.12 -18.38
N LEU A 106 -13.28 15.27 -19.47
CA LEU A 106 -13.01 14.50 -20.68
C LEU A 106 -11.63 14.87 -21.23
N TRP A 107 -10.72 13.87 -21.28
CA TRP A 107 -9.32 14.09 -21.66
C TRP A 107 -9.05 13.69 -23.10
N ILE A 108 -9.40 12.45 -23.50
CA ILE A 108 -9.22 11.94 -24.87
C ILE A 108 -10.58 11.48 -25.39
N GLU A 109 -11.32 12.44 -25.94
CA GLU A 109 -12.69 12.24 -26.42
C GLU A 109 -12.82 11.12 -27.46
N SER A 110 -11.82 10.97 -28.35
CA SER A 110 -11.84 9.99 -29.44
C SER A 110 -11.95 8.52 -28.95
N ILE A 111 -11.49 8.23 -27.76
CA ILE A 111 -11.51 6.87 -27.17
C ILE A 111 -12.25 6.79 -25.84
N GLY A 112 -12.91 7.89 -25.41
CA GLY A 112 -13.69 7.92 -24.17
C GLY A 112 -12.86 7.77 -22.91
N VAL A 113 -11.68 8.41 -22.85
CA VAL A 113 -10.83 8.49 -21.67
C VAL A 113 -11.10 9.78 -20.95
N SER A 114 -11.40 9.69 -19.67
CA SER A 114 -11.65 10.83 -18.78
C SER A 114 -10.54 10.94 -17.72
N TRP A 115 -10.22 12.18 -17.35
CA TRP A 115 -9.59 12.44 -16.08
C TRP A 115 -10.68 12.40 -15.02
N HIS A 116 -10.97 11.20 -14.52
CA HIS A 116 -12.03 10.96 -13.56
C HIS A 116 -11.43 10.49 -12.24
N VAL A 117 -11.70 11.21 -11.17
CA VAL A 117 -11.17 10.96 -9.83
C VAL A 117 -12.24 11.11 -8.77
N GLY A 118 -12.14 10.32 -7.70
CA GLY A 118 -13.07 10.35 -6.58
C GLY A 118 -12.54 9.56 -5.39
N LEU A 119 -13.22 9.68 -4.26
CA LEU A 119 -12.87 9.03 -3.00
C LEU A 119 -14.06 8.25 -2.44
N ASP A 120 -13.78 7.08 -1.88
CA ASP A 120 -14.73 6.25 -1.14
C ASP A 120 -14.04 5.51 0.01
N GLY A 121 -14.78 4.66 0.73
CA GLY A 121 -14.25 3.92 1.88
C GLY A 121 -13.17 2.87 1.55
N LEU A 122 -12.95 2.52 0.28
CA LEU A 122 -11.82 1.71 -0.16
C LEU A 122 -10.58 2.57 -0.46
N SER A 123 -10.75 3.64 -1.21
CA SER A 123 -9.65 4.47 -1.71
C SER A 123 -9.10 5.42 -0.65
N PHE A 124 -9.96 6.06 0.12
CA PHE A 124 -9.55 7.11 1.05
C PHE A 124 -8.59 6.63 2.15
N PRO A 125 -8.79 5.47 2.81
CA PRO A 125 -7.81 4.94 3.76
C PRO A 125 -6.42 4.75 3.14
N MET A 126 -6.34 4.34 1.86
CA MET A 126 -5.08 4.15 1.15
C MET A 126 -4.44 5.49 0.76
N VAL A 127 -5.23 6.49 0.41
CA VAL A 127 -4.77 7.87 0.15
C VAL A 127 -4.20 8.47 1.43
N TRP A 128 -4.94 8.40 2.54
CA TRP A 128 -4.46 8.91 3.83
C TRP A 128 -3.17 8.20 4.27
N LEU A 129 -3.13 6.88 4.18
CA LEU A 129 -1.93 6.08 4.46
C LEU A 129 -0.73 6.53 3.62
N THR A 130 -0.93 6.78 2.33
CA THR A 130 0.14 7.21 1.42
C THR A 130 0.65 8.60 1.79
N THR A 131 -0.26 9.55 1.99
CA THR A 131 0.11 10.93 2.38
C THR A 131 0.79 10.98 3.74
N PHE A 132 0.44 10.09 4.67
CA PHE A 132 1.06 9.93 5.97
C PHE A 132 2.48 9.33 5.87
N LEU A 133 2.65 8.28 5.07
CA LEU A 133 3.92 7.56 5.00
C LEU A 133 5.03 8.32 4.27
N VAL A 134 4.72 9.14 3.28
CA VAL A 134 5.75 9.89 2.53
C VAL A 134 6.57 10.81 3.45
N PRO A 135 5.99 11.74 4.24
CA PRO A 135 6.77 12.58 5.16
C PRO A 135 7.45 11.76 6.28
N VAL A 136 6.81 10.72 6.81
CA VAL A 136 7.43 9.84 7.81
C VAL A 136 8.65 9.14 7.23
N THR A 137 8.59 8.67 5.99
CA THR A 137 9.73 8.06 5.30
C THR A 137 10.85 9.06 5.06
N ILE A 138 10.55 10.30 4.65
CA ILE A 138 11.53 11.39 4.48
C ILE A 138 12.24 11.68 5.81
N ILE A 139 11.49 11.77 6.92
CA ILE A 139 12.05 12.01 8.25
C ILE A 139 12.94 10.84 8.69
N THR A 140 12.46 9.61 8.55
CA THR A 140 13.20 8.40 8.97
C THR A 140 14.52 8.26 8.21
N THR A 141 14.54 8.62 6.92
CA THR A 141 15.72 8.49 6.05
C THR A 141 16.45 9.80 5.82
N TRP A 142 16.31 10.77 6.73
CA TRP A 142 16.84 12.13 6.59
C TRP A 142 18.32 12.20 6.24
N ASN A 143 19.11 11.28 6.76
CA ASN A 143 20.57 11.25 6.59
C ASN A 143 21.04 10.48 5.33
N GLU A 144 20.10 10.05 4.45
CA GLU A 144 20.45 9.30 3.24
C GLU A 144 21.33 10.12 2.30
N LYS A 145 22.33 9.44 1.69
CA LYS A 145 23.26 10.06 0.76
C LYS A 145 22.57 10.45 -0.55
N ASP A 146 23.15 11.44 -1.28
CA ASP A 146 22.57 11.95 -2.52
C ASP A 146 21.10 12.42 -2.38
N GLY A 147 20.76 13.03 -1.25
CA GLY A 147 19.39 13.44 -0.91
C GLY A 147 18.73 14.36 -1.94
N ALA A 148 19.52 15.11 -2.72
CA ALA A 148 19.01 15.98 -3.77
C ALA A 148 18.19 15.27 -4.86
N THR A 149 18.44 13.97 -5.09
CA THR A 149 17.68 13.16 -6.05
C THR A 149 16.85 12.07 -5.37
N TYR A 150 17.22 11.67 -4.16
CA TYR A 150 16.54 10.63 -3.39
C TYR A 150 15.14 11.07 -2.94
N PHE A 151 15.05 12.20 -2.24
CA PHE A 151 13.80 12.67 -1.66
C PHE A 151 12.73 13.05 -2.69
N PRO A 152 13.08 13.74 -3.80
CA PRO A 152 12.11 13.97 -4.87
C PRO A 152 11.54 12.69 -5.49
N LEU A 153 12.34 11.60 -5.60
CA LEU A 153 11.82 10.29 -6.07
C LEU A 153 10.81 9.68 -5.10
N LEU A 154 11.01 9.84 -3.77
CA LEU A 154 10.00 9.41 -2.77
C LEU A 154 8.70 10.21 -2.91
N LEU A 155 8.80 11.53 -3.13
CA LEU A 155 7.63 12.40 -3.32
C LEU A 155 6.88 12.05 -4.61
N MET A 156 7.61 11.82 -5.73
CA MET A 156 7.04 11.39 -6.99
C MET A 156 6.28 10.06 -6.84
N MET A 157 6.88 9.12 -6.11
CA MET A 157 6.24 7.84 -5.82
C MET A 157 4.96 8.01 -5.03
N GLY A 158 4.97 8.90 -4.00
CA GLY A 158 3.77 9.23 -3.23
C GLY A 158 2.63 9.76 -4.09
N GLY A 159 2.92 10.75 -4.96
CA GLY A 159 1.91 11.31 -5.88
C GLY A 159 1.36 10.28 -6.87
N ALA A 160 2.23 9.42 -7.43
CA ALA A 160 1.80 8.34 -8.33
C ALA A 160 0.91 7.31 -7.61
N LEU A 161 1.26 6.93 -6.38
CA LEU A 161 0.46 6.02 -5.56
C LEU A 161 -0.93 6.59 -5.22
N ILE A 162 -1.00 7.88 -4.86
CA ILE A 162 -2.28 8.56 -4.64
C ILE A 162 -3.10 8.51 -5.93
N GLY A 163 -2.48 8.81 -7.08
CA GLY A 163 -3.14 8.75 -8.39
C GLY A 163 -3.78 7.40 -8.69
N VAL A 164 -3.15 6.28 -8.32
CA VAL A 164 -3.74 4.92 -8.45
C VAL A 164 -5.01 4.78 -7.63
N PHE A 165 -5.01 5.28 -6.38
CA PHE A 165 -6.14 5.08 -5.48
C PHE A 165 -7.34 5.99 -5.75
N VAL A 166 -7.12 7.14 -6.39
CA VAL A 166 -8.22 8.07 -6.70
C VAL A 166 -8.78 7.93 -8.10
N ALA A 167 -8.09 7.20 -8.99
CA ALA A 167 -8.51 7.04 -10.38
C ALA A 167 -9.81 6.23 -10.49
N LEU A 168 -10.79 6.79 -11.19
CA LEU A 168 -12.08 6.17 -11.56
C LEU A 168 -12.18 5.87 -13.06
N ASP A 169 -11.11 6.07 -13.82
CA ASP A 169 -10.97 5.69 -15.22
C ASP A 169 -9.86 4.62 -15.32
N LEU A 170 -10.10 3.53 -16.04
CA LEU A 170 -9.18 2.39 -16.16
C LEU A 170 -7.86 2.76 -16.83
N PHE A 171 -7.90 3.69 -17.80
CA PHE A 171 -6.69 4.13 -18.50
C PHE A 171 -5.86 5.05 -17.60
N LEU A 172 -6.51 5.96 -16.89
CA LEU A 172 -5.88 6.82 -15.88
C LEU A 172 -5.26 6.00 -14.75
N PHE A 173 -6.00 4.98 -14.25
CA PHE A 173 -5.50 4.02 -13.28
C PHE A 173 -4.21 3.33 -13.76
N TYR A 174 -4.21 2.84 -15.00
CA TYR A 174 -3.06 2.16 -15.57
C TYR A 174 -1.84 3.08 -15.71
N ILE A 175 -2.03 4.33 -16.13
CA ILE A 175 -0.95 5.33 -16.20
C ILE A 175 -0.28 5.51 -14.83
N PHE A 176 -1.05 5.74 -13.78
CA PHE A 176 -0.49 5.90 -12.44
C PHE A 176 0.13 4.62 -11.90
N TRP A 177 -0.46 3.47 -12.23
CA TRP A 177 0.09 2.16 -11.91
C TRP A 177 1.51 1.98 -12.45
N GLU A 178 1.73 2.25 -13.73
CA GLU A 178 3.05 2.18 -14.37
C GLU A 178 3.99 3.28 -13.84
N LEU A 179 3.47 4.47 -13.58
CA LEU A 179 4.27 5.58 -13.09
C LEU A 179 4.93 5.25 -11.73
N THR A 180 4.34 4.38 -10.90
CA THR A 180 4.95 3.94 -9.63
C THR A 180 6.22 3.12 -9.82
N LEU A 181 6.39 2.45 -10.95
CA LEU A 181 7.55 1.59 -11.20
C LEU A 181 8.83 2.41 -11.42
N ILE A 182 8.71 3.57 -12.05
CA ILE A 182 9.85 4.41 -12.43
C ILE A 182 10.65 4.89 -11.20
N PRO A 183 10.05 5.59 -10.22
CA PRO A 183 10.80 6.04 -9.05
C PRO A 183 11.35 4.87 -8.23
N MET A 184 10.60 3.77 -8.09
CA MET A 184 11.06 2.61 -7.34
C MET A 184 12.25 1.92 -8.02
N PHE A 185 12.22 1.76 -9.34
CA PHE A 185 13.36 1.23 -10.10
C PHE A 185 14.63 2.04 -9.84
N PHE A 186 14.56 3.37 -9.93
CA PHE A 186 15.71 4.24 -9.68
C PHE A 186 16.17 4.23 -8.22
N LEU A 187 15.23 4.15 -7.25
CA LEU A 187 15.56 4.02 -5.83
C LEU A 187 16.37 2.74 -5.57
N ILE A 188 15.94 1.61 -6.11
CA ILE A 188 16.67 0.33 -5.97
C ILE A 188 18.01 0.40 -6.72
N LEU A 189 18.02 0.88 -7.96
CA LEU A 189 19.20 0.88 -8.81
C LEU A 189 20.33 1.76 -8.27
N LYS A 190 20.00 2.93 -7.73
CA LYS A 190 21.00 3.93 -7.32
C LYS A 190 21.44 3.77 -5.86
N TRP A 191 20.51 3.54 -4.92
CA TRP A 191 20.78 3.45 -3.48
C TRP A 191 20.72 2.02 -2.93
N GLY A 192 20.49 1.04 -3.78
CA GLY A 192 20.44 -0.37 -3.40
C GLY A 192 21.78 -0.97 -3.00
N GLY A 193 21.72 -2.20 -2.45
CA GLY A 193 22.87 -2.97 -2.00
C GLY A 193 23.75 -3.52 -3.14
N LYS A 194 24.47 -4.62 -2.87
CA LYS A 194 25.44 -5.20 -3.81
C LYS A 194 24.80 -5.66 -5.12
N ASP A 195 23.66 -6.34 -5.04
CA ASP A 195 22.96 -6.94 -6.18
C ASP A 195 21.82 -6.08 -6.73
N ARG A 196 21.91 -4.76 -6.48
CA ARG A 196 20.87 -3.78 -6.83
C ARG A 196 20.45 -3.78 -8.29
N ARG A 197 21.38 -4.05 -9.22
CA ARG A 197 21.05 -4.11 -10.66
C ARG A 197 20.12 -5.26 -10.98
N TYR A 198 20.46 -6.45 -10.49
CA TYR A 198 19.63 -7.63 -10.65
C TYR A 198 18.25 -7.42 -10.01
N ALA A 199 18.21 -6.96 -8.78
CA ALA A 199 16.95 -6.73 -8.07
C ALA A 199 16.06 -5.67 -8.74
N ALA A 200 16.64 -4.55 -9.19
CA ALA A 200 15.91 -3.51 -9.90
C ALA A 200 15.35 -4.02 -11.23
N GLN A 201 16.15 -4.75 -12.01
CA GLN A 201 15.70 -5.33 -13.29
C GLN A 201 14.64 -6.40 -13.07
N LYS A 202 14.84 -7.31 -12.11
CA LYS A 202 13.85 -8.35 -11.78
C LYS A 202 12.53 -7.73 -11.33
N PHE A 203 12.56 -6.77 -10.42
CA PHE A 203 11.38 -6.02 -9.99
C PHE A 203 10.64 -5.41 -11.18
N PHE A 204 11.36 -4.65 -12.02
CA PHE A 204 10.75 -3.94 -13.14
C PHE A 204 10.18 -4.89 -14.18
N ILE A 205 10.97 -5.84 -14.68
CA ILE A 205 10.53 -6.76 -15.75
C ILE A 205 9.38 -7.63 -15.26
N TYR A 206 9.48 -8.15 -14.02
CA TYR A 206 8.47 -9.05 -13.46
C TYR A 206 7.11 -8.38 -13.31
N THR A 207 7.10 -7.17 -12.73
CA THR A 207 5.86 -6.41 -12.53
C THR A 207 5.33 -5.82 -13.83
N PHE A 208 6.19 -5.35 -14.73
CA PHE A 208 5.82 -4.81 -16.03
C PHE A 208 5.20 -5.88 -16.95
N CYS A 209 5.79 -7.08 -17.06
CA CYS A 209 5.21 -8.14 -17.87
C CYS A 209 3.79 -8.53 -17.41
N ALA A 210 3.57 -8.56 -16.07
CA ALA A 210 2.25 -8.84 -15.53
C ALA A 210 1.24 -7.72 -15.80
N SER A 211 1.69 -6.46 -15.71
CA SER A 211 0.82 -5.31 -15.99
C SER A 211 0.48 -5.16 -17.47
N VAL A 212 1.35 -5.61 -18.39
CA VAL A 212 1.01 -5.70 -19.83
C VAL A 212 -0.12 -6.70 -20.07
N ILE A 213 -0.12 -7.85 -19.38
CA ILE A 213 -1.24 -8.80 -19.48
C ILE A 213 -2.53 -8.18 -18.95
N MET A 214 -2.46 -7.46 -17.83
CA MET A 214 -3.58 -6.68 -17.29
C MET A 214 -4.07 -5.64 -18.30
N LEU A 215 -3.17 -4.88 -18.93
CA LEU A 215 -3.51 -3.89 -19.95
C LEU A 215 -4.24 -4.52 -21.13
N LEU A 216 -3.78 -5.68 -21.61
CA LEU A 216 -4.47 -6.42 -22.69
C LEU A 216 -5.89 -6.80 -22.25
N GLY A 217 -6.08 -7.19 -20.97
CA GLY A 217 -7.41 -7.43 -20.40
C GLY A 217 -8.28 -6.17 -20.41
N LEU A 218 -7.75 -5.02 -20.00
CA LEU A 218 -8.47 -3.72 -20.00
C LEU A 218 -8.83 -3.29 -21.43
N ILE A 219 -7.91 -3.39 -22.37
CA ILE A 219 -8.16 -3.07 -23.79
C ILE A 219 -9.22 -4.01 -24.38
N THR A 220 -9.14 -5.30 -24.07
CA THR A 220 -10.13 -6.28 -24.54
C THR A 220 -11.51 -5.97 -23.97
N LEU A 221 -11.60 -5.62 -22.67
CA LEU A 221 -12.83 -5.18 -22.04
C LEU A 221 -13.44 -3.95 -22.77
N TYR A 222 -12.59 -2.97 -23.10
CA TYR A 222 -13.02 -1.78 -23.84
C TYR A 222 -13.63 -2.12 -25.20
N PHE A 223 -12.96 -2.97 -26.00
CA PHE A 223 -13.46 -3.32 -27.34
C PHE A 223 -14.69 -4.22 -27.32
N LEU A 224 -14.89 -4.96 -26.24
CA LEU A 224 -16.06 -5.83 -26.09
C LEU A 224 -17.30 -5.11 -25.54
N GLN A 225 -17.23 -3.84 -25.14
CA GLN A 225 -18.40 -3.07 -24.74
C GLN A 225 -19.37 -2.85 -25.89
N PRO A 226 -20.71 -2.83 -25.65
CA PRO A 226 -21.70 -2.46 -26.66
C PRO A 226 -21.45 -1.04 -27.17
N GLU A 227 -21.77 -0.82 -28.46
CA GLU A 227 -21.82 0.53 -29.00
C GLU A 227 -22.90 1.33 -28.25
N GLY A 228 -22.51 2.49 -27.72
CA GLY A 228 -23.42 3.34 -26.95
C GLY A 228 -23.30 3.23 -25.43
N SER A 229 -22.48 2.34 -24.88
CA SER A 229 -22.24 2.23 -23.43
C SER A 229 -21.74 3.55 -22.81
N GLY A 230 -20.99 4.35 -23.57
CA GLY A 230 -20.47 5.67 -23.18
C GLY A 230 -21.21 6.85 -23.85
N SER A 231 -22.37 6.64 -24.45
CA SER A 231 -23.07 7.68 -25.24
C SER A 231 -23.47 8.89 -24.42
N GLN A 232 -23.77 8.74 -23.14
CA GLN A 232 -24.12 9.85 -22.24
C GLN A 232 -22.95 10.83 -22.01
N TYR A 233 -21.69 10.41 -22.29
CA TYR A 233 -20.49 11.22 -22.14
C TYR A 233 -20.00 11.82 -23.47
N GLY A 234 -20.76 11.70 -24.56
CA GLY A 234 -20.45 12.29 -25.86
C GLY A 234 -19.26 11.66 -26.58
N THR A 235 -18.87 10.42 -26.22
CA THR A 235 -17.73 9.74 -26.84
C THR A 235 -18.00 9.35 -28.28
N VAL A 236 -17.06 9.58 -29.19
CA VAL A 236 -17.18 9.28 -30.62
C VAL A 236 -17.39 7.79 -30.89
N THR A 237 -16.77 6.93 -30.08
CA THR A 237 -16.86 5.45 -30.20
C THR A 237 -18.06 4.85 -29.47
N GLY A 238 -18.75 5.63 -28.61
CA GLY A 238 -19.79 5.13 -27.73
C GLY A 238 -19.29 4.11 -26.69
N ARG A 239 -17.96 3.98 -26.49
CA ARG A 239 -17.29 3.13 -25.47
C ARG A 239 -16.53 4.00 -24.51
N THR A 240 -16.25 3.49 -23.29
CA THR A 240 -15.58 4.27 -22.25
C THR A 240 -14.63 3.41 -21.41
N PHE A 241 -13.61 4.06 -20.82
CA PHE A 241 -12.77 3.49 -19.76
C PHE A 241 -13.27 3.87 -18.36
N ASP A 242 -14.36 4.60 -18.24
CA ASP A 242 -14.93 5.03 -16.98
C ASP A 242 -15.44 3.85 -16.15
N MET A 243 -14.89 3.70 -14.95
CA MET A 243 -15.22 2.60 -14.04
C MET A 243 -16.67 2.69 -13.55
N THR A 244 -17.18 3.91 -13.32
CA THR A 244 -18.53 4.12 -12.78
C THR A 244 -19.61 3.64 -13.76
N VAL A 245 -19.37 3.86 -15.05
CA VAL A 245 -20.21 3.36 -16.14
C VAL A 245 -20.12 1.84 -16.25
N LEU A 246 -18.90 1.29 -16.13
CA LEU A 246 -18.69 -0.16 -16.18
C LEU A 246 -19.35 -0.87 -14.99
N PHE A 247 -19.31 -0.29 -13.79
CA PHE A 247 -19.97 -0.84 -12.61
C PHE A 247 -21.49 -0.81 -12.73
N SER A 248 -22.06 0.29 -13.23
CA SER A 248 -23.50 0.41 -13.50
C SER A 248 -23.98 -0.60 -14.55
N ASN A 249 -23.12 -0.95 -15.50
CA ASN A 249 -23.40 -1.95 -16.52
C ASN A 249 -23.02 -3.39 -16.10
N ALA A 250 -22.36 -3.59 -14.96
CA ALA A 250 -21.93 -4.92 -14.49
C ALA A 250 -23.11 -5.89 -14.31
N THR A 251 -24.26 -5.39 -13.85
CA THR A 251 -25.51 -6.16 -13.79
C THR A 251 -26.01 -6.54 -15.18
N ALA A 252 -25.84 -5.67 -16.19
CA ALA A 252 -26.17 -5.99 -17.59
C ALA A 252 -25.20 -6.99 -18.23
N PHE A 253 -23.97 -7.07 -17.75
CA PHE A 253 -23.02 -8.11 -18.14
C PHE A 253 -23.40 -9.50 -17.58
N ASN A 254 -24.04 -9.55 -16.40
CA ASN A 254 -24.27 -10.78 -15.65
C ASN A 254 -25.73 -11.29 -15.68
N MET A 255 -26.74 -10.43 -15.97
CA MET A 255 -28.13 -10.81 -15.86
C MET A 255 -28.79 -11.18 -17.20
N GLY A 256 -29.04 -12.45 -17.32
CA GLY A 256 -30.15 -13.10 -17.99
C GLY A 256 -30.61 -12.60 -19.37
N GLY A 257 -30.11 -13.21 -20.41
CA GLY A 257 -30.77 -13.23 -21.71
C GLY A 257 -30.05 -12.50 -22.84
N ASN A 258 -29.35 -11.42 -22.56
CA ASN A 258 -28.42 -10.77 -23.50
C ASN A 258 -27.07 -10.58 -22.84
N VAL A 259 -26.42 -11.70 -22.49
CA VAL A 259 -25.06 -11.71 -21.93
C VAL A 259 -24.13 -11.16 -22.99
N PHE A 260 -23.74 -9.92 -22.83
CA PHE A 260 -22.82 -9.22 -23.70
C PHE A 260 -21.47 -9.96 -23.82
N LEU A 261 -20.99 -10.51 -22.71
CA LEU A 261 -19.82 -11.38 -22.63
C LEU A 261 -20.25 -12.76 -22.17
N GLY A 262 -20.03 -13.78 -22.98
CA GLY A 262 -20.18 -15.18 -22.56
C GLY A 262 -19.36 -15.44 -21.28
N LYS A 263 -19.83 -16.33 -20.39
CA LYS A 263 -19.18 -16.65 -19.10
C LYS A 263 -17.69 -16.98 -19.27
N ASP A 264 -17.31 -17.68 -20.33
CA ASP A 264 -15.92 -18.02 -20.61
C ASP A 264 -15.04 -16.79 -20.83
N MET A 265 -15.55 -15.77 -21.53
CA MET A 265 -14.81 -14.54 -21.78
C MET A 265 -14.69 -13.69 -20.51
N GLN A 266 -15.73 -13.62 -19.67
CA GLN A 266 -15.66 -12.97 -18.36
C GLN A 266 -14.59 -13.62 -17.47
N ASN A 267 -14.56 -14.96 -17.43
CA ASN A 267 -13.54 -15.71 -16.68
C ASN A 267 -12.12 -15.43 -17.20
N VAL A 268 -11.93 -15.35 -18.52
CA VAL A 268 -10.62 -15.03 -19.12
C VAL A 268 -10.19 -13.61 -18.74
N LEU A 269 -11.07 -12.62 -18.89
CA LEU A 269 -10.76 -11.23 -18.54
C LEU A 269 -10.47 -11.08 -17.04
N PHE A 270 -11.29 -11.69 -16.19
CA PHE A 270 -11.06 -11.73 -14.75
C PHE A 270 -9.68 -12.30 -14.43
N ALA A 271 -9.30 -13.44 -15.01
CA ALA A 271 -8.01 -14.07 -14.80
C ALA A 271 -6.84 -13.19 -15.27
N MET A 272 -6.97 -12.50 -16.42
CA MET A 272 -5.93 -11.58 -16.94
C MET A 272 -5.71 -10.40 -15.99
N LEU A 273 -6.79 -9.79 -15.48
CA LEU A 273 -6.72 -8.70 -14.54
C LEU A 273 -6.15 -9.17 -13.19
N MET A 274 -6.68 -10.27 -12.66
CA MET A 274 -6.22 -10.87 -11.41
C MET A 274 -4.73 -11.24 -11.44
N LEU A 275 -4.19 -11.70 -12.57
CA LEU A 275 -2.77 -12.02 -12.70
C LEU A 275 -1.90 -10.77 -12.46
N GLY A 276 -2.24 -9.64 -13.07
CA GLY A 276 -1.52 -8.38 -12.85
C GLY A 276 -1.54 -7.96 -11.38
N PHE A 277 -2.70 -8.08 -10.74
CA PHE A 277 -2.87 -7.73 -9.33
C PHE A 277 -2.18 -8.72 -8.37
N LEU A 278 -2.25 -10.04 -8.63
CA LEU A 278 -1.60 -11.09 -7.83
C LEU A 278 -0.07 -10.97 -7.86
N VAL A 279 0.49 -10.57 -8.99
CA VAL A 279 1.94 -10.28 -9.10
C VAL A 279 2.32 -9.09 -8.24
N LYS A 280 1.53 -8.01 -8.26
CA LYS A 280 1.79 -6.80 -7.47
C LYS A 280 1.57 -7.03 -5.98
N LEU A 281 0.57 -7.83 -5.59
CA LEU A 281 0.25 -8.27 -4.23
C LEU A 281 1.26 -9.29 -3.66
N PRO A 282 2.27 -9.68 -4.32
CA PRO A 282 3.19 -10.81 -4.32
C PRO A 282 2.60 -12.11 -3.73
N ALA A 283 1.51 -12.59 -4.30
CA ALA A 283 0.96 -13.90 -3.95
C ALA A 283 1.82 -15.05 -4.50
N VAL A 284 1.86 -16.19 -3.82
CA VAL A 284 2.54 -17.39 -4.31
C VAL A 284 1.77 -17.96 -5.51
N PRO A 285 2.43 -18.28 -6.65
CA PRO A 285 3.89 -18.36 -6.89
C PRO A 285 4.55 -17.07 -7.38
N PHE A 286 3.84 -15.98 -7.51
CA PHE A 286 4.28 -14.74 -8.17
C PHE A 286 5.09 -13.78 -7.26
N HIS A 287 5.50 -14.22 -6.08
CA HIS A 287 6.11 -13.41 -5.02
C HIS A 287 7.63 -13.22 -5.13
N THR A 288 8.32 -13.97 -6.01
CA THR A 288 9.79 -14.12 -5.95
C THR A 288 10.58 -12.84 -6.20
N TRP A 289 9.99 -11.81 -6.77
CA TRP A 289 10.61 -10.50 -6.97
C TRP A 289 10.71 -9.69 -5.67
N LEU A 290 9.77 -9.92 -4.74
CA LEU A 290 9.61 -9.08 -3.55
C LEU A 290 10.79 -9.19 -2.57
N PRO A 291 11.26 -10.39 -2.15
CA PRO A 291 12.40 -10.49 -1.24
C PRO A 291 13.68 -9.87 -1.83
N ASP A 292 13.94 -10.08 -3.13
CA ASP A 292 15.10 -9.53 -3.79
C ASP A 292 15.03 -7.99 -3.86
N ALA A 293 13.87 -7.44 -4.22
CA ALA A 293 13.64 -6.00 -4.24
C ALA A 293 13.84 -5.38 -2.85
N HIS A 294 13.23 -5.95 -1.81
CA HIS A 294 13.32 -5.43 -0.44
C HIS A 294 14.72 -5.50 0.13
N VAL A 295 15.41 -6.64 -0.01
CA VAL A 295 16.78 -6.80 0.53
C VAL A 295 17.72 -5.75 -0.06
N GLN A 296 17.57 -5.46 -1.35
CA GLN A 296 18.43 -4.51 -2.02
C GLN A 296 17.98 -3.05 -1.87
N ALA A 297 16.68 -2.76 -1.83
CA ALA A 297 16.16 -1.40 -1.76
C ALA A 297 16.72 -0.60 -0.57
N PRO A 298 16.89 0.73 -0.69
CA PRO A 298 17.17 1.60 0.45
C PRO A 298 15.99 1.58 1.43
N THR A 299 16.23 2.04 2.67
CA THR A 299 15.22 2.00 3.75
C THR A 299 13.90 2.65 3.34
N GLY A 300 13.93 3.89 2.85
CA GLY A 300 12.71 4.60 2.43
C GLY A 300 12.02 3.96 1.24
N GLY A 301 12.77 3.39 0.28
CA GLY A 301 12.21 2.59 -0.80
C GLY A 301 11.47 1.36 -0.27
N SER A 302 12.04 0.63 0.70
CA SER A 302 11.39 -0.52 1.35
C SER A 302 10.16 -0.12 2.16
N MET A 303 10.20 1.04 2.86
CA MET A 303 9.06 1.55 3.62
C MET A 303 7.85 1.83 2.72
N LEU A 304 8.03 2.53 1.60
CA LEU A 304 6.94 2.84 0.66
C LEU A 304 6.52 1.62 -0.16
N LEU A 305 7.45 0.75 -0.55
CA LEU A 305 7.14 -0.48 -1.26
C LEU A 305 6.24 -1.39 -0.42
N ALA A 306 6.63 -1.68 0.83
CA ALA A 306 5.86 -2.52 1.73
C ALA A 306 4.61 -1.80 2.28
N GLY A 307 4.72 -0.50 2.58
CA GLY A 307 3.64 0.28 3.17
C GLY A 307 2.46 0.48 2.24
N VAL A 308 2.71 0.81 0.98
CA VAL A 308 1.67 1.24 0.04
C VAL A 308 1.65 0.44 -1.27
N MET A 309 2.82 0.25 -1.92
CA MET A 309 2.85 -0.28 -3.29
C MET A 309 2.28 -1.69 -3.40
N LEU A 310 2.47 -2.56 -2.40
CA LEU A 310 1.87 -3.90 -2.39
C LEU A 310 0.34 -3.85 -2.34
N LYS A 311 -0.23 -2.85 -1.64
CA LYS A 311 -1.67 -2.68 -1.47
C LYS A 311 -2.38 -2.28 -2.77
N MET A 312 -1.66 -1.70 -3.72
CA MET A 312 -2.22 -1.45 -5.06
C MET A 312 -2.79 -2.73 -5.68
N GLY A 313 -2.13 -3.89 -5.47
CA GLY A 313 -2.62 -5.18 -5.95
C GLY A 313 -3.98 -5.55 -5.38
N ALA A 314 -4.12 -5.54 -4.04
CA ALA A 314 -5.40 -5.83 -3.38
C ALA A 314 -6.48 -4.78 -3.70
N TYR A 315 -6.11 -3.50 -3.71
CA TYR A 315 -6.99 -2.40 -4.10
C TYR A 315 -7.54 -2.63 -5.52
N GLY A 316 -6.64 -2.92 -6.48
CA GLY A 316 -7.05 -3.18 -7.86
C GLY A 316 -7.96 -4.39 -8.01
N MET A 317 -7.74 -5.47 -7.24
CA MET A 317 -8.63 -6.64 -7.20
C MET A 317 -10.04 -6.26 -6.74
N LEU A 318 -10.14 -5.51 -5.63
CA LEU A 318 -11.42 -5.09 -5.06
C LEU A 318 -12.11 -4.06 -5.94
N ARG A 319 -11.37 -3.13 -6.53
CA ARG A 319 -11.93 -2.02 -7.33
C ARG A 319 -12.38 -2.46 -8.71
N ILE A 320 -11.67 -3.35 -9.41
CA ILE A 320 -11.87 -3.59 -10.84
C ILE A 320 -12.50 -4.97 -11.10
N PRO A 321 -11.79 -6.11 -11.05
CA PRO A 321 -12.37 -7.38 -11.46
C PRO A 321 -13.52 -7.86 -10.58
N ILE A 322 -13.49 -7.61 -9.29
CA ILE A 322 -14.54 -8.04 -8.36
C ILE A 322 -15.82 -7.22 -8.59
N ALA A 323 -15.70 -5.93 -8.81
CA ALA A 323 -16.86 -5.07 -9.08
C ALA A 323 -17.47 -5.29 -10.48
N ILE A 324 -16.63 -5.61 -11.49
CA ILE A 324 -17.10 -5.77 -12.87
C ILE A 324 -17.60 -7.20 -13.16
N PHE A 325 -16.95 -8.23 -12.58
CA PHE A 325 -17.20 -9.65 -12.90
C PHE A 325 -17.50 -10.50 -11.65
N PRO A 326 -18.60 -10.25 -10.92
CA PRO A 326 -18.93 -11.00 -9.71
C PRO A 326 -19.14 -12.51 -9.95
N ASP A 327 -19.70 -12.91 -11.11
CA ASP A 327 -19.87 -14.33 -11.46
C ASP A 327 -18.51 -15.03 -11.65
N ALA A 328 -17.53 -14.34 -12.24
CA ALA A 328 -16.18 -14.88 -12.38
C ALA A 328 -15.49 -14.98 -11.01
N LEU A 329 -15.75 -14.05 -10.08
CA LEU A 329 -15.26 -14.16 -8.71
C LEU A 329 -15.80 -15.41 -8.03
N LEU A 330 -17.11 -15.70 -8.14
CA LEU A 330 -17.71 -16.93 -7.61
C LEU A 330 -17.07 -18.18 -8.21
N TYR A 331 -16.76 -18.16 -9.52
CA TYR A 331 -16.09 -19.27 -10.20
C TYR A 331 -14.65 -19.48 -9.70
N TYR A 332 -13.90 -18.41 -9.41
CA TYR A 332 -12.51 -18.47 -8.96
C TYR A 332 -12.34 -18.38 -7.43
N GLN A 333 -13.40 -18.34 -6.66
CA GLN A 333 -13.38 -18.15 -5.21
C GLN A 333 -12.42 -19.13 -4.50
N ASP A 334 -12.56 -20.42 -4.79
CA ASP A 334 -11.72 -21.47 -4.19
C ASP A 334 -10.26 -21.40 -4.65
N VAL A 335 -10.02 -20.92 -5.88
CA VAL A 335 -8.65 -20.67 -6.38
C VAL A 335 -8.00 -19.51 -5.64
N ILE A 336 -8.73 -18.42 -5.42
CA ILE A 336 -8.25 -17.27 -4.65
C ILE A 336 -7.98 -17.69 -3.20
N MET A 337 -8.89 -18.45 -2.60
CA MET A 337 -8.71 -19.02 -1.27
C MET A 337 -7.45 -19.89 -1.19
N ALA A 338 -7.24 -20.80 -2.15
CA ALA A 338 -6.07 -21.68 -2.18
C ALA A 338 -4.77 -20.88 -2.34
N ILE A 339 -4.72 -19.87 -3.22
CA ILE A 339 -3.58 -18.97 -3.38
C ILE A 339 -3.31 -18.21 -2.08
N GLY A 340 -4.37 -17.73 -1.41
CA GLY A 340 -4.27 -17.05 -0.12
C GLY A 340 -3.67 -17.94 0.97
N LEU A 341 -4.18 -19.18 1.13
CA LEU A 341 -3.66 -20.16 2.09
C LEU A 341 -2.21 -20.55 1.79
N ILE A 342 -1.89 -20.83 0.54
CA ILE A 342 -0.52 -21.18 0.13
C ILE A 342 0.42 -20.01 0.43
N SER A 343 0.02 -18.77 0.13
CA SER A 343 0.83 -17.59 0.39
C SER A 343 1.05 -17.37 1.89
N LEU A 344 0.00 -17.55 2.69
CA LEU A 344 0.04 -17.43 4.14
C LEU A 344 0.99 -18.46 4.75
N VAL A 345 0.81 -19.75 4.43
CA VAL A 345 1.62 -20.85 4.97
C VAL A 345 3.07 -20.76 4.47
N TRP A 346 3.27 -20.61 3.16
CA TRP A 346 4.59 -20.56 2.55
C TRP A 346 5.41 -19.39 3.08
N GLY A 347 4.82 -18.18 3.11
CA GLY A 347 5.48 -16.99 3.64
C GLY A 347 5.95 -17.19 5.07
N ALA A 348 5.08 -17.71 5.96
CA ALA A 348 5.41 -17.95 7.37
C ALA A 348 6.49 -19.03 7.56
N VAL A 349 6.40 -20.15 6.84
CA VAL A 349 7.39 -21.24 6.94
C VAL A 349 8.75 -20.79 6.43
N VAL A 350 8.80 -20.05 5.34
CA VAL A 350 10.07 -19.53 4.79
C VAL A 350 10.71 -18.52 5.74
N CYS A 351 9.93 -17.74 6.53
CA CYS A 351 10.47 -16.83 7.54
C CYS A 351 11.30 -17.56 8.60
N LEU A 352 10.90 -18.76 9.03
CA LEU A 352 11.65 -19.57 10.00
C LEU A 352 13.06 -19.93 9.54
N GLY A 353 13.26 -20.11 8.24
CA GLY A 353 14.56 -20.48 7.66
C GLY A 353 15.46 -19.29 7.30
N GLN A 354 15.03 -18.05 7.54
CA GLN A 354 15.84 -16.89 7.14
C GLN A 354 16.93 -16.57 8.17
N THR A 355 18.11 -16.27 7.67
CA THR A 355 19.24 -15.74 8.46
C THR A 355 19.35 -14.23 8.33
N ASN A 356 18.79 -13.66 7.27
CA ASN A 356 18.79 -12.23 7.00
C ASN A 356 17.49 -11.59 7.47
N LEU A 357 17.59 -10.62 8.39
CA LEU A 357 16.45 -9.97 9.03
C LEU A 357 15.52 -9.29 8.04
N LYS A 358 16.08 -8.55 7.08
CA LYS A 358 15.30 -7.83 6.07
C LYS A 358 14.56 -8.77 5.12
N LYS A 359 15.17 -9.92 4.82
CA LYS A 359 14.57 -10.97 3.99
C LYS A 359 13.43 -11.67 4.72
N MET A 360 13.58 -11.92 6.03
CA MET A 360 12.52 -12.45 6.89
C MET A 360 11.30 -11.52 6.88
N VAL A 361 11.50 -10.22 7.09
CA VAL A 361 10.43 -9.21 7.04
C VAL A 361 9.77 -9.15 5.65
N ALA A 362 10.53 -9.34 4.57
CA ALA A 362 9.93 -9.39 3.23
C ALA A 362 9.01 -10.60 3.03
N TYR A 363 9.41 -11.79 3.52
CA TYR A 363 8.56 -12.98 3.45
C TYR A 363 7.36 -12.92 4.39
N SER A 364 7.46 -12.24 5.55
CA SER A 364 6.30 -12.01 6.41
C SER A 364 5.23 -11.20 5.69
N SER A 365 5.62 -10.24 4.84
CA SER A 365 4.66 -9.51 4.00
C SER A 365 3.93 -10.43 3.00
N VAL A 366 4.61 -11.44 2.43
CA VAL A 366 3.94 -12.44 1.57
C VAL A 366 2.86 -13.20 2.35
N SER A 367 3.17 -13.58 3.60
CA SER A 367 2.20 -14.25 4.49
C SER A 367 0.99 -13.37 4.77
N HIS A 368 1.19 -12.09 5.15
CA HIS A 368 0.09 -11.15 5.42
C HIS A 368 -0.74 -10.80 4.16
N MET A 369 -0.12 -10.77 2.97
CA MET A 369 -0.90 -10.62 1.73
C MET A 369 -1.79 -11.85 1.48
N GLY A 370 -1.38 -13.04 1.93
CA GLY A 370 -2.25 -14.22 1.98
C GLY A 370 -3.50 -14.00 2.83
N VAL A 371 -3.39 -13.33 3.99
CA VAL A 371 -4.55 -12.99 4.84
C VAL A 371 -5.55 -12.10 4.09
N ILE A 372 -5.07 -11.12 3.31
CA ILE A 372 -5.93 -10.25 2.48
C ILE A 372 -6.72 -11.09 1.47
N LEU A 373 -6.07 -12.03 0.78
CA LEU A 373 -6.74 -12.92 -0.17
C LEU A 373 -7.79 -13.81 0.50
N LEU A 374 -7.56 -14.27 1.72
CA LEU A 374 -8.57 -15.02 2.50
C LEU A 374 -9.79 -14.15 2.84
N GLY A 375 -9.56 -12.87 3.21
CA GLY A 375 -10.64 -11.91 3.41
C GLY A 375 -11.49 -11.72 2.16
N ILE A 376 -10.85 -11.57 0.99
CA ILE A 376 -11.54 -11.46 -0.31
C ILE A 376 -12.30 -12.74 -0.64
N ALA A 377 -11.68 -13.91 -0.48
CA ALA A 377 -12.28 -15.22 -0.80
C ALA A 377 -13.43 -15.59 0.15
N SER A 378 -13.57 -14.94 1.31
CA SER A 378 -14.65 -15.20 2.25
C SER A 378 -16.04 -14.86 1.68
N MET A 379 -16.11 -13.98 0.68
CA MET A 379 -17.37 -13.51 0.08
C MET A 379 -18.35 -12.97 1.13
N GLN A 380 -17.83 -12.23 2.11
CA GLN A 380 -18.59 -11.62 3.19
C GLN A 380 -18.26 -10.14 3.29
N PRO A 381 -19.21 -9.23 3.58
CA PRO A 381 -18.90 -7.80 3.76
C PRO A 381 -17.80 -7.58 4.80
N ILE A 382 -17.88 -8.24 5.95
CA ILE A 382 -16.86 -8.18 7.00
C ILE A 382 -15.48 -8.64 6.49
N GLY A 383 -15.42 -9.58 5.54
CA GLY A 383 -14.17 -10.05 4.94
C GLY A 383 -13.54 -9.02 4.01
N TYR A 384 -14.35 -8.28 3.25
CA TYR A 384 -13.87 -7.18 2.41
C TYR A 384 -13.38 -6.01 3.27
N ALA A 385 -14.15 -5.61 4.28
CA ALA A 385 -13.71 -4.59 5.25
C ALA A 385 -12.41 -5.01 5.95
N ALA A 386 -12.32 -6.28 6.38
CA ALA A 386 -11.12 -6.84 7.01
C ALA A 386 -9.91 -6.85 6.06
N ALA A 387 -10.10 -7.15 4.77
CA ALA A 387 -9.04 -7.10 3.77
C ALA A 387 -8.51 -5.67 3.59
N VAL A 388 -9.40 -4.66 3.51
CA VAL A 388 -9.01 -3.25 3.43
C VAL A 388 -8.32 -2.80 4.73
N PHE A 389 -8.85 -3.20 5.89
CA PHE A 389 -8.22 -2.86 7.17
C PHE A 389 -6.85 -3.56 7.32
N MET A 390 -6.68 -4.79 6.80
CA MET A 390 -5.38 -5.46 6.75
C MET A 390 -4.39 -4.75 5.83
N MET A 391 -4.83 -4.23 4.68
CA MET A 391 -4.00 -3.37 3.84
C MET A 391 -3.50 -2.15 4.62
N PHE A 392 -4.40 -1.50 5.36
CA PHE A 392 -4.11 -0.31 6.15
C PHE A 392 -3.19 -0.61 7.34
N ALA A 393 -3.51 -1.61 8.17
CA ALA A 393 -2.74 -1.99 9.35
C ALA A 393 -1.32 -2.45 8.98
N HIS A 394 -1.19 -3.40 8.03
CA HIS A 394 0.10 -3.80 7.49
C HIS A 394 0.82 -2.62 6.83
N GLY A 395 0.07 -1.66 6.28
CA GLY A 395 0.59 -0.44 5.68
C GLY A 395 1.32 0.47 6.67
N ILE A 396 0.99 0.45 7.95
CA ILE A 396 1.67 1.19 9.01
C ILE A 396 2.74 0.33 9.69
N ILE A 397 2.46 -0.95 9.93
CA ILE A 397 3.36 -1.88 10.63
C ILE A 397 4.61 -2.18 9.79
N SER A 398 4.44 -2.51 8.50
CA SER A 398 5.57 -2.90 7.66
C SER A 398 6.62 -1.80 7.43
N PRO A 399 6.28 -0.52 7.25
CA PRO A 399 7.26 0.55 7.24
C PRO A 399 8.08 0.65 8.53
N MET A 400 7.46 0.38 9.68
CA MET A 400 8.18 0.34 10.95
C MET A 400 9.17 -0.84 11.00
N LEU A 401 8.76 -2.02 10.54
CA LEU A 401 9.65 -3.18 10.42
C LEU A 401 10.86 -2.87 9.52
N PHE A 402 10.63 -2.23 8.36
CA PHE A 402 11.71 -1.84 7.46
C PHE A 402 12.54 -0.66 7.95
N ALA A 403 11.98 0.25 8.74
CA ALA A 403 12.75 1.32 9.42
C ALA A 403 13.71 0.72 10.44
N VAL A 404 13.25 -0.23 11.25
CA VAL A 404 14.09 -1.00 12.18
C VAL A 404 15.21 -1.73 11.42
N CYS A 405 14.90 -2.46 10.35
CA CYS A 405 15.91 -3.09 9.50
C CYS A 405 16.91 -2.07 8.91
N GLY A 406 16.42 -0.88 8.54
CA GLY A 406 17.27 0.20 8.03
C GLY A 406 18.24 0.73 9.07
N ALA A 407 17.77 0.94 10.30
CA ALA A 407 18.60 1.34 11.43
C ALA A 407 19.66 0.27 11.74
N PHE A 408 19.31 -1.01 11.70
CA PHE A 408 20.29 -2.10 11.82
C PHE A 408 21.40 -1.99 10.78
N LYS A 409 21.02 -1.85 9.51
CA LYS A 409 22.01 -1.70 8.44
C LYS A 409 22.91 -0.48 8.64
N HIS A 410 22.35 0.60 9.14
CA HIS A 410 23.06 1.85 9.37
C HIS A 410 24.04 1.76 10.52
N HIS A 411 23.66 1.13 11.64
CA HIS A 411 24.44 1.10 12.86
C HIS A 411 25.32 -0.15 13.00
N TYR A 412 24.87 -1.30 12.51
CA TYR A 412 25.60 -2.58 12.60
C TYR A 412 26.29 -3.02 11.31
N HIS A 413 26.06 -2.32 10.19
CA HIS A 413 26.58 -2.64 8.86
C HIS A 413 26.29 -4.06 8.37
N SER A 414 25.39 -4.78 9.04
CA SER A 414 24.97 -6.15 8.76
C SER A 414 23.45 -6.26 8.79
N MET A 415 22.91 -7.30 8.15
CA MET A 415 21.51 -7.73 8.22
C MET A 415 21.36 -9.17 8.69
N GLU A 416 22.50 -9.84 8.98
CA GLU A 416 22.50 -11.22 9.44
C GLU A 416 22.12 -11.28 10.92
N ILE A 417 21.12 -12.10 11.24
CA ILE A 417 20.55 -12.24 12.60
C ILE A 417 21.65 -12.59 13.62
N ASP A 418 22.54 -13.50 13.26
CA ASP A 418 23.60 -13.96 14.15
C ASP A 418 24.66 -12.91 14.47
N SER A 419 24.79 -11.87 13.63
CA SER A 419 25.75 -10.78 13.85
C SER A 419 25.26 -9.73 14.86
N MET A 420 24.02 -9.85 15.38
CA MET A 420 23.35 -8.82 16.18
C MET A 420 23.06 -9.26 17.62
N ARG A 421 23.74 -10.27 18.14
CA ARG A 421 23.48 -10.85 19.47
C ARG A 421 23.69 -9.85 20.60
N GLY A 422 22.80 -9.90 21.60
CA GLY A 422 22.90 -9.05 22.81
C GLY A 422 22.59 -7.58 22.56
N MET A 423 21.78 -7.25 21.56
CA MET A 423 21.48 -5.89 21.14
C MET A 423 20.86 -5.03 22.25
N ALA A 424 20.07 -5.62 23.16
CA ALA A 424 19.48 -4.89 24.28
C ALA A 424 20.52 -4.12 25.12
N ARG A 425 21.76 -4.60 25.15
CA ARG A 425 22.86 -3.97 25.90
C ARG A 425 23.46 -2.77 25.16
N TRP A 426 23.57 -2.90 23.82
CA TRP A 426 24.32 -1.93 23.00
C TRP A 426 23.43 -0.85 22.40
N SER A 427 22.21 -1.22 21.99
CA SER A 427 21.25 -0.33 21.34
C SER A 427 19.86 -0.55 21.95
N PRO A 428 19.62 -0.06 23.19
CA PRO A 428 18.39 -0.30 23.92
C PRO A 428 17.16 0.29 23.22
N TYR A 429 17.24 1.51 22.64
CA TYR A 429 16.11 2.11 21.92
C TYR A 429 15.76 1.32 20.67
N LEU A 430 16.74 0.91 19.87
CA LEU A 430 16.49 0.09 18.69
C LEU A 430 15.88 -1.26 19.07
N SER A 431 16.31 -1.85 20.20
CA SER A 431 15.72 -3.09 20.74
C SER A 431 14.24 -2.94 21.08
N VAL A 432 13.87 -1.83 21.74
CA VAL A 432 12.46 -1.53 22.07
C VAL A 432 11.62 -1.39 20.82
N TYR A 433 12.10 -0.65 19.81
CA TYR A 433 11.36 -0.51 18.54
C TYR A 433 11.23 -1.82 17.79
N MET A 434 12.29 -2.65 17.79
CA MET A 434 12.21 -3.98 17.20
C MET A 434 11.16 -4.84 17.91
N MET A 435 11.19 -4.93 19.24
CA MET A 435 10.21 -5.67 20.01
C MET A 435 8.78 -5.19 19.68
N PHE A 436 8.55 -3.89 19.70
CA PHE A 436 7.25 -3.30 19.42
C PHE A 436 6.77 -3.62 18.00
N ALA A 437 7.60 -3.43 16.98
CA ALA A 437 7.25 -3.69 15.58
C ALA A 437 6.96 -5.17 15.33
N TRP A 438 7.74 -6.07 15.93
CA TRP A 438 7.54 -7.52 15.86
C TRP A 438 6.24 -7.94 16.54
N MET A 439 5.94 -7.40 17.75
CA MET A 439 4.68 -7.64 18.45
C MET A 439 3.47 -7.13 17.65
N ALA A 440 3.59 -5.99 16.98
CA ALA A 440 2.54 -5.46 16.12
C ALA A 440 2.28 -6.37 14.91
N SER A 441 3.33 -6.93 14.33
CA SER A 441 3.24 -7.77 13.14
C SER A 441 2.83 -9.22 13.44
N LEU A 442 3.06 -9.71 14.66
CA LEU A 442 2.58 -11.04 15.07
C LEU A 442 1.11 -11.05 15.52
N GLY A 443 0.44 -9.90 15.52
CA GLY A 443 -0.97 -9.81 15.91
C GLY A 443 -1.20 -9.74 17.42
N LEU A 444 -0.37 -9.00 18.17
CA LEU A 444 -0.65 -8.80 19.62
C LEU A 444 -1.92 -7.95 19.80
N PRO A 445 -2.87 -8.37 20.67
CA PRO A 445 -4.04 -7.57 21.03
C PRO A 445 -3.67 -6.12 21.40
N LEU A 446 -4.54 -5.17 21.09
CA LEU A 446 -4.36 -3.72 21.18
C LEU A 446 -3.46 -3.09 20.10
N LEU A 447 -2.90 -3.88 19.18
CA LEU A 447 -2.17 -3.39 18.03
C LEU A 447 -2.97 -3.66 16.74
N ALA A 448 -2.79 -2.80 15.73
CA ALA A 448 -3.63 -2.80 14.53
C ALA A 448 -3.66 -4.14 13.77
N GLY A 449 -2.56 -4.91 13.78
CA GLY A 449 -2.47 -6.21 13.12
C GLY A 449 -3.48 -7.24 13.63
N PHE A 450 -3.66 -7.31 14.95
CA PHE A 450 -4.58 -8.25 15.58
C PHE A 450 -6.03 -8.09 15.10
N VAL A 451 -6.49 -6.85 15.02
CA VAL A 451 -7.88 -6.56 14.60
C VAL A 451 -8.13 -7.06 13.18
N ALA A 452 -7.19 -6.78 12.26
CA ALA A 452 -7.28 -7.21 10.88
C ALA A 452 -7.33 -8.74 10.74
N GLU A 453 -6.40 -9.44 11.41
CA GLU A 453 -6.31 -10.90 11.36
C GLU A 453 -7.53 -11.57 11.96
N LEU A 454 -8.00 -11.07 13.12
CA LEU A 454 -9.20 -11.59 13.78
C LEU A 454 -10.43 -11.44 12.89
N MET A 455 -10.64 -10.28 12.27
CA MET A 455 -11.78 -10.04 11.41
C MET A 455 -11.77 -10.95 10.17
N VAL A 456 -10.61 -11.18 9.56
CA VAL A 456 -10.49 -12.12 8.43
C VAL A 456 -10.85 -13.54 8.87
N LEU A 457 -10.38 -13.98 10.04
CA LEU A 457 -10.75 -15.31 10.56
C LEU A 457 -12.25 -15.42 10.81
N LEU A 458 -12.88 -14.39 11.39
CA LEU A 458 -14.33 -14.37 11.61
C LEU A 458 -15.10 -14.41 10.29
N ALA A 459 -14.65 -13.69 9.27
CA ALA A 459 -15.24 -13.70 7.93
C ALA A 459 -15.06 -15.04 7.20
N TYR A 460 -13.97 -15.73 7.47
CA TYR A 460 -13.62 -17.00 6.82
C TYR A 460 -14.47 -18.18 7.32
N TRP A 461 -14.87 -18.15 8.59
CA TRP A 461 -15.63 -19.25 9.23
C TRP A 461 -16.96 -19.60 8.55
N PRO A 462 -17.86 -18.65 8.23
CA PRO A 462 -19.15 -18.97 7.63
C PRO A 462 -19.04 -19.68 6.28
N THR A 463 -18.00 -19.37 5.50
CA THR A 463 -17.82 -19.89 4.14
C THR A 463 -17.04 -21.21 4.12
N TYR A 464 -15.99 -21.32 4.93
CA TYR A 464 -15.03 -22.44 4.86
C TYR A 464 -14.99 -23.33 6.12
N GLY A 465 -15.74 -22.99 7.17
CA GLY A 465 -15.89 -23.79 8.38
C GLY A 465 -14.55 -24.18 9.02
N TRP A 466 -14.34 -25.47 9.27
CA TRP A 466 -13.16 -25.99 9.95
C TRP A 466 -11.82 -25.74 9.25
N TRP A 467 -11.81 -25.31 7.99
CA TRP A 467 -10.60 -24.89 7.31
C TRP A 467 -9.94 -23.67 7.98
N ILE A 468 -10.66 -22.95 8.87
CA ILE A 468 -10.11 -21.86 9.71
C ILE A 468 -8.94 -22.32 10.59
N LEU A 469 -8.87 -23.61 10.94
CA LEU A 469 -7.78 -24.13 11.77
C LEU A 469 -6.41 -23.96 11.09
N LEU A 470 -6.34 -23.97 9.76
CA LEU A 470 -5.09 -23.81 9.04
C LEU A 470 -4.55 -22.37 9.15
N PRO A 471 -5.28 -21.29 8.77
CA PRO A 471 -4.79 -19.93 9.00
C PRO A 471 -4.60 -19.65 10.51
N GLY A 472 -5.44 -20.16 11.40
CA GLY A 472 -5.24 -20.03 12.84
C GLY A 472 -3.94 -20.67 13.34
N PHE A 473 -3.54 -21.82 12.80
CA PHE A 473 -2.24 -22.43 13.12
C PHE A 473 -1.06 -21.62 12.59
N VAL A 474 -1.20 -20.97 11.43
CA VAL A 474 -0.13 -20.13 10.87
C VAL A 474 0.15 -18.92 11.76
N LEU A 475 -0.82 -18.38 12.49
CA LEU A 475 -0.56 -17.32 13.49
C LEU A 475 0.46 -17.78 14.54
N ALA A 476 0.40 -19.05 14.96
CA ALA A 476 1.41 -19.60 15.87
C ALA A 476 2.81 -19.68 15.22
N ILE A 477 2.89 -20.01 13.93
CA ILE A 477 4.15 -19.97 13.17
C ILE A 477 4.67 -18.53 13.07
N THR A 478 3.78 -17.57 12.84
CA THR A 478 4.10 -16.14 12.79
C THR A 478 4.71 -15.68 14.12
N ALA A 479 4.08 -16.04 15.24
CA ALA A 479 4.65 -15.79 16.56
C ALA A 479 6.02 -16.46 16.74
N ALA A 480 6.16 -17.70 16.29
CA ALA A 480 7.41 -18.45 16.45
C ALA A 480 8.60 -17.78 15.74
N TYR A 481 8.48 -17.38 14.46
CA TYR A 481 9.64 -16.77 13.78
C TYR A 481 9.95 -15.35 14.29
N TYR A 482 8.97 -14.58 14.72
CA TYR A 482 9.22 -13.27 15.32
C TYR A 482 9.87 -13.40 16.69
N LEU A 483 9.35 -14.22 17.58
CA LEU A 483 9.92 -14.45 18.91
C LEU A 483 11.35 -15.06 18.82
N TRP A 484 11.54 -16.00 17.92
CA TRP A 484 12.83 -16.62 17.71
C TRP A 484 13.87 -15.62 17.18
N SER A 485 13.50 -14.77 16.23
CA SER A 485 14.42 -13.73 15.76
C SER A 485 14.74 -12.70 16.86
N MET A 486 13.77 -12.34 17.71
CA MET A 486 14.00 -11.47 18.88
C MET A 486 14.94 -12.12 19.88
N GLN A 487 14.74 -13.40 20.20
CA GLN A 487 15.61 -14.13 21.10
C GLN A 487 17.06 -14.07 20.61
N ARG A 488 17.31 -14.34 19.34
CA ARG A 488 18.65 -14.39 18.75
C ARG A 488 19.32 -13.02 18.63
N THR A 489 18.56 -11.96 18.41
CA THR A 489 19.11 -10.60 18.21
C THR A 489 19.20 -9.82 19.52
N ILE A 490 18.10 -9.79 20.30
CA ILE A 490 17.99 -8.91 21.47
C ILE A 490 18.55 -9.56 22.74
N PHE A 491 18.19 -10.83 22.99
CA PHE A 491 18.38 -11.46 24.30
C PHE A 491 19.52 -12.49 24.34
N GLU A 492 19.89 -13.12 23.22
CA GLU A 492 20.96 -14.12 23.21
C GLU A 492 22.30 -13.43 23.52
N GLY A 493 22.82 -13.67 24.75
CA GLY A 493 23.99 -12.99 25.28
C GLY A 493 25.23 -13.24 24.43
N GLY A 494 25.81 -12.16 23.93
CA GLY A 494 27.22 -12.18 23.60
C GLY A 494 27.98 -12.31 24.91
N ASP A 495 28.88 -13.28 24.99
CA ASP A 495 29.80 -13.46 26.11
C ASP A 495 30.52 -12.15 26.42
N GLU A 496 30.49 -11.76 27.70
CA GLU A 496 31.43 -10.85 28.34
C GLU A 496 31.70 -9.49 27.70
N GLY A 497 30.64 -8.80 27.22
CA GLY A 497 30.75 -7.34 27.02
C GLY A 497 31.58 -6.89 25.84
N GLN A 498 31.81 -7.72 24.84
CA GLN A 498 32.44 -7.30 23.59
C GLN A 498 31.42 -6.85 22.56
N PRO A 499 31.64 -5.71 21.87
CA PRO A 499 30.78 -5.26 20.80
C PRO A 499 30.76 -6.26 19.62
N PRO A 500 29.71 -6.28 18.78
CA PRO A 500 29.63 -7.17 17.64
C PRO A 500 30.88 -7.10 16.74
N GLU A 501 31.35 -8.25 16.24
CA GLU A 501 32.54 -8.35 15.36
C GLU A 501 32.43 -7.45 14.11
N SER A 502 31.18 -7.19 13.65
CA SER A 502 30.91 -6.30 12.52
C SER A 502 31.39 -4.85 12.71
N LEU A 503 31.71 -4.45 13.95
CA LEU A 503 32.12 -3.10 14.33
C LEU A 503 33.58 -2.99 14.76
N ASN A 504 34.42 -4.01 14.51
CA ASN A 504 35.84 -4.01 14.85
C ASN A 504 36.13 -3.61 16.33
N GLY A 505 35.22 -3.96 17.25
CA GLY A 505 35.34 -3.64 18.66
C GLY A 505 34.79 -2.27 19.09
N GLU A 506 34.22 -1.48 18.17
CA GLU A 506 33.54 -0.24 18.52
C GLU A 506 32.10 -0.51 18.98
N THR A 507 31.62 0.23 19.97
CA THR A 507 30.21 0.16 20.40
C THR A 507 29.32 0.80 19.36
N PRO A 508 28.25 0.11 18.88
CA PRO A 508 27.34 0.71 17.94
C PRO A 508 26.67 1.94 18.57
N PRO A 509 26.58 3.06 17.84
CA PRO A 509 25.69 4.14 18.29
C PRO A 509 24.25 3.61 18.28
N ASP A 510 23.43 4.07 19.23
CA ASP A 510 21.99 3.81 19.17
C ASP A 510 21.34 4.65 18.06
N ILE A 511 20.03 4.56 17.89
CA ILE A 511 19.30 5.22 16.80
C ILE A 511 19.54 6.74 16.73
N THR A 512 19.54 7.28 15.52
CA THR A 512 19.59 8.74 15.29
C THR A 512 18.26 9.41 15.64
N LEU A 513 18.28 10.73 15.88
CA LEU A 513 17.07 11.49 16.18
C LEU A 513 16.00 11.37 15.09
N SER A 514 16.40 11.37 13.82
CA SER A 514 15.49 11.26 12.68
C SER A 514 14.82 9.89 12.61
N GLU A 515 15.58 8.81 12.81
CA GLU A 515 15.06 7.44 12.91
C GLU A 515 14.08 7.32 14.09
N ASN A 516 14.46 7.87 15.26
CA ASN A 516 13.61 7.87 16.46
C ASN A 516 12.26 8.56 16.22
N ILE A 517 12.27 9.77 15.63
CA ILE A 517 11.03 10.50 15.33
C ILE A 517 10.15 9.69 14.38
N GLY A 518 10.70 9.11 13.32
CA GLY A 518 9.93 8.31 12.38
C GLY A 518 9.31 7.07 13.02
N MET A 519 10.07 6.32 13.82
CA MET A 519 9.60 5.11 14.50
C MET A 519 8.55 5.42 15.58
N ILE A 520 8.71 6.50 16.36
CA ILE A 520 7.72 6.94 17.36
C ILE A 520 6.39 7.29 16.69
N ILE A 521 6.41 8.01 15.57
CA ILE A 521 5.19 8.37 14.84
C ILE A 521 4.46 7.09 14.40
N LEU A 522 5.16 6.15 13.79
CA LEU A 522 4.58 4.88 13.36
C LEU A 522 4.03 4.08 14.55
N ALA A 523 4.76 3.99 15.66
CA ALA A 523 4.33 3.29 16.86
C ALA A 523 3.04 3.86 17.44
N ILE A 524 2.91 5.18 17.52
CA ILE A 524 1.70 5.86 18.00
C ILE A 524 0.48 5.46 17.16
N PHE A 525 0.60 5.50 15.83
CA PHE A 525 -0.53 5.17 14.95
C PHE A 525 -0.86 3.67 14.95
N ILE A 526 0.12 2.77 15.12
CA ILE A 526 -0.13 1.34 15.32
C ILE A 526 -0.99 1.09 16.57
N VAL A 527 -0.73 1.82 17.68
CA VAL A 527 -1.52 1.72 18.91
C VAL A 527 -2.90 2.36 18.72
N ILE A 528 -2.98 3.56 18.13
CA ILE A 528 -4.26 4.25 17.91
C ILE A 528 -5.23 3.37 17.14
N PHE A 529 -4.81 2.82 16.00
CA PHE A 529 -5.67 1.97 15.17
C PHE A 529 -5.85 0.54 15.71
N GLY A 530 -5.03 0.14 16.67
CA GLY A 530 -5.23 -1.12 17.40
C GLY A 530 -6.25 -1.01 18.54
N VAL A 531 -6.24 0.13 19.26
CA VAL A 531 -7.16 0.40 20.38
C VAL A 531 -8.49 0.97 19.90
N PHE A 532 -8.46 1.80 18.86
CA PHE A 532 -9.61 2.49 18.28
C PHE A 532 -9.77 2.16 16.78
N PRO A 533 -9.96 0.89 16.40
CA PRO A 533 -10.02 0.49 14.99
C PRO A 533 -11.20 1.13 14.25
N PHE A 534 -12.30 1.44 14.94
CA PHE A 534 -13.49 2.06 14.37
C PHE A 534 -13.20 3.40 13.67
N ILE A 535 -12.13 4.09 14.06
CA ILE A 535 -11.70 5.36 13.46
C ILE A 535 -11.41 5.21 11.94
N ALA A 536 -10.87 4.09 11.52
CA ALA A 536 -10.62 3.81 10.10
C ALA A 536 -11.59 2.76 9.53
N LEU A 537 -12.01 1.81 10.35
CA LEU A 537 -12.82 0.67 9.95
C LEU A 537 -14.23 1.07 9.53
N GLY A 538 -14.82 2.13 10.13
CA GLY A 538 -16.20 2.55 9.83
C GLY A 538 -16.41 2.82 8.34
N MET A 539 -15.53 3.60 7.70
CA MET A 539 -15.65 3.87 6.25
C MET A 539 -15.40 2.63 5.38
N MET A 540 -14.52 1.73 5.83
CA MET A 540 -14.21 0.50 5.10
C MET A 540 -15.40 -0.48 5.16
N ASP A 541 -16.09 -0.53 6.30
CA ASP A 541 -17.26 -1.37 6.51
C ASP A 541 -18.45 -0.87 5.70
N GLN A 542 -18.73 0.44 5.72
CA GLN A 542 -19.76 1.07 4.88
C GLN A 542 -19.53 0.75 3.40
N TRP A 543 -18.30 0.95 2.90
CA TRP A 543 -17.96 0.61 1.52
C TRP A 543 -18.15 -0.89 1.21
N ALA A 544 -17.73 -1.77 2.11
CA ALA A 544 -17.83 -3.22 1.91
C ALA A 544 -19.28 -3.68 1.86
N VAL A 545 -20.15 -3.13 2.71
CA VAL A 545 -21.60 -3.39 2.70
C VAL A 545 -22.20 -2.87 1.39
N ALA A 546 -21.91 -1.63 1.01
CA ALA A 546 -22.43 -1.02 -0.23
C ALA A 546 -22.00 -1.82 -1.48
N LEU A 547 -20.73 -2.26 -1.55
CA LEU A 547 -20.25 -3.13 -2.62
C LEU A 547 -21.01 -4.46 -2.64
N PHE A 548 -21.20 -5.08 -1.48
CA PHE A 548 -21.88 -6.37 -1.38
C PHE A 548 -23.36 -6.27 -1.81
N GLU A 549 -24.06 -5.24 -1.36
CA GLU A 549 -25.44 -4.99 -1.74
C GLU A 549 -25.58 -4.64 -3.22
N GLY A 550 -24.72 -3.77 -3.75
CA GLY A 550 -24.77 -3.35 -5.14
C GLY A 550 -24.38 -4.44 -6.14
N VAL A 551 -23.43 -5.31 -5.78
CA VAL A 551 -22.86 -6.31 -6.70
C VAL A 551 -23.54 -7.67 -6.54
N PHE A 552 -23.83 -8.10 -5.31
CA PHE A 552 -24.31 -9.46 -5.05
C PHE A 552 -25.81 -9.56 -4.73
N ASN A 553 -26.42 -8.55 -4.07
CA ASN A 553 -27.85 -8.56 -3.73
C ASN A 553 -28.75 -7.98 -4.84
N GLY A 554 -28.20 -7.20 -5.75
CA GLY A 554 -28.94 -6.72 -6.94
C GLY A 554 -29.27 -7.83 -7.94
N GLY A 555 -28.82 -9.07 -7.70
CA GLY A 555 -28.91 -10.21 -8.58
C GLY A 555 -29.36 -11.54 -7.96
N ILE A 556 -29.80 -11.56 -6.71
CA ILE A 556 -30.41 -12.74 -6.08
C ILE A 556 -31.89 -12.54 -5.85
#